data_db4746b5d41a19d1b803d2eed1848719
#
_entry.id   db4746b5d41a19d1b803d2eed1848719
#
_cell.length_a   1.000
_cell.length_b   1.000
_cell.length_c   1.000
_cell.angle_alpha   90.00
_cell.angle_beta   90.00
_cell.angle_gamma   90.00
#
_symmetry.space_group_name_H-M   'P 1'
#
loop_
_entity.id
_entity.type
_entity.pdbx_description
1 polymer ?
#
loop_
_entity_poly.entity_id
_entity_poly.type
_entity_poly.pdbx_seq_one_letter_code
_entity_poly.pdbx_strand_id
1 'polypeptide(L)'
;MSDALFEVLSAAEADQVTGLYAPLAHAVRDLIEATVRTEADDDVIGNARSAIEAVTQSLRQRTRPFGVSFIVDGRPLPLGNAVVGVCNPIAAPIVVNHDADGRCWGEFILGSAYEGPPGLVHGGVSALVLDHMLGEAASEGLSKARFTGTITVKYLRGTPLGPLRSEAWIDRKDGVKVFARGTISDSRGVTVEAEGVFIEPSWARAAE
;
A
#
# COMPACT_ATOMS: atom_id res chain seq x y z
N MET A 1 14.74 -14.44 -13.49
CA MET A 1 13.62 -13.50 -13.35
C MET A 1 12.49 -14.10 -14.17
N SER A 2 11.36 -14.51 -13.54
CA SER A 2 10.20 -14.94 -14.31
C SER A 2 9.75 -13.73 -15.14
N ASP A 3 9.39 -13.96 -16.40
CA ASP A 3 8.83 -12.95 -17.28
C ASP A 3 7.59 -12.37 -16.58
N ALA A 4 7.74 -11.16 -16.03
CA ALA A 4 6.61 -10.43 -15.49
C ALA A 4 5.65 -10.19 -16.66
N LEU A 5 4.44 -10.74 -16.57
CA LEU A 5 3.41 -10.54 -17.57
C LEU A 5 2.89 -9.11 -17.40
N PHE A 6 3.24 -8.24 -18.32
CA PHE A 6 2.69 -6.88 -18.38
C PHE A 6 1.46 -6.89 -19.28
N GLU A 7 0.35 -6.43 -18.74
CA GLU A 7 -0.87 -6.16 -19.49
C GLU A 7 -1.07 -4.65 -19.57
N VAL A 8 -1.20 -4.11 -20.77
CA VAL A 8 -1.48 -2.68 -20.97
C VAL A 8 -2.98 -2.48 -21.01
N LEU A 9 -3.47 -1.59 -20.16
CA LEU A 9 -4.87 -1.18 -20.10
C LEU A 9 -5.01 0.27 -20.57
N SER A 10 -6.09 0.57 -21.25
CA SER A 10 -6.56 1.93 -21.42
C SER A 10 -7.05 2.52 -20.08
N ALA A 11 -7.12 3.83 -19.96
CA ALA A 11 -7.66 4.49 -18.77
C ALA A 11 -9.09 4.01 -18.43
N ALA A 12 -9.94 3.84 -19.46
CA ALA A 12 -11.31 3.35 -19.29
C ALA A 12 -11.38 1.91 -18.74
N GLU A 13 -10.49 1.02 -19.21
CA GLU A 13 -10.39 -0.35 -18.67
C GLU A 13 -9.87 -0.36 -17.24
N ALA A 14 -8.92 0.50 -16.91
CA ALA A 14 -8.40 0.66 -15.56
C ALA A 14 -9.48 1.17 -14.60
N ASP A 15 -10.28 2.15 -15.02
CA ASP A 15 -11.42 2.68 -14.26
C ASP A 15 -12.46 1.59 -14.03
N GLN A 16 -12.77 0.78 -15.06
CA GLN A 16 -13.69 -0.35 -14.94
C GLN A 16 -13.19 -1.39 -13.94
N VAL A 17 -11.91 -1.78 -14.03
CA VAL A 17 -11.29 -2.72 -13.08
C VAL A 17 -11.33 -2.16 -11.66
N THR A 18 -10.91 -0.92 -11.48
CA THR A 18 -10.92 -0.25 -10.18
C THR A 18 -12.34 -0.15 -9.61
N GLY A 19 -13.30 0.26 -10.42
CA GLY A 19 -14.70 0.40 -10.02
C GLY A 19 -15.36 -0.92 -9.60
N LEU A 20 -14.89 -2.05 -10.16
CA LEU A 20 -15.38 -3.38 -9.80
C LEU A 20 -14.71 -3.95 -8.55
N TYR A 21 -13.37 -3.83 -8.45
CA TYR A 21 -12.60 -4.51 -7.40
C TYR A 21 -12.46 -3.68 -6.12
N ALA A 22 -12.44 -2.35 -6.18
CA ALA A 22 -12.32 -1.53 -5.00
C ALA A 22 -13.48 -1.72 -4.01
N PRO A 23 -14.77 -1.78 -4.42
CA PRO A 23 -15.86 -2.10 -3.52
C PRO A 23 -15.75 -3.49 -2.88
N LEU A 24 -15.29 -4.51 -3.63
CA LEU A 24 -15.04 -5.84 -3.10
C LEU A 24 -13.95 -5.82 -2.02
N ALA A 25 -12.81 -5.18 -2.31
CA ALA A 25 -11.72 -5.05 -1.34
C ALA A 25 -12.15 -4.27 -0.09
N HIS A 26 -13.00 -3.26 -0.26
CA HIS A 26 -13.57 -2.51 0.87
C HIS A 26 -14.46 -3.41 1.75
N ALA A 27 -15.38 -4.17 1.15
CA ALA A 27 -16.25 -5.10 1.89
C ALA A 27 -15.45 -6.16 2.65
N VAL A 28 -14.35 -6.68 2.06
CA VAL A 28 -13.46 -7.62 2.76
C VAL A 28 -12.69 -6.92 3.88
N ARG A 29 -12.28 -5.66 3.72
CA ARG A 29 -11.64 -4.87 4.80
C ARG A 29 -12.58 -4.67 5.98
N ASP A 30 -13.85 -4.33 5.71
CA ASP A 30 -14.89 -4.22 6.74
C ASP A 30 -15.12 -5.56 7.46
N LEU A 31 -15.07 -6.67 6.70
CA LEU A 31 -15.16 -8.01 7.26
C LEU A 31 -13.97 -8.33 8.18
N ILE A 32 -12.74 -7.94 7.80
CA ILE A 32 -11.56 -8.08 8.66
C ILE A 32 -11.76 -7.32 9.97
N GLU A 33 -12.19 -6.06 9.90
CA GLU A 33 -12.47 -5.22 11.07
C GLU A 33 -13.54 -5.86 11.97
N ALA A 34 -14.65 -6.32 11.37
CA ALA A 34 -15.71 -7.02 12.08
C ALA A 34 -15.22 -8.32 12.73
N THR A 35 -14.39 -9.11 12.02
CA THR A 35 -13.84 -10.37 12.53
C THR A 35 -12.94 -10.16 13.75
N VAL A 36 -12.14 -9.09 13.75
CA VAL A 36 -11.26 -8.76 14.88
C VAL A 36 -12.04 -8.33 16.12
N ARG A 37 -13.21 -7.70 15.94
CA ARG A 37 -13.96 -7.02 17.01
C ARG A 37 -15.24 -7.72 17.42
N THR A 38 -15.65 -8.81 16.74
CA THR A 38 -16.93 -9.47 17.04
C THR A 38 -16.95 -10.09 18.43
N GLU A 39 -18.07 -9.97 19.10
CA GLU A 39 -18.46 -10.70 20.31
C GLU A 39 -19.78 -11.47 20.06
N ALA A 40 -20.02 -11.87 18.80
CA ALA A 40 -21.24 -12.58 18.39
C ALA A 40 -21.23 -14.01 18.92
N ASP A 41 -22.43 -14.59 19.08
CA ASP A 41 -22.65 -15.95 19.51
C ASP A 41 -22.05 -16.98 18.53
N ASP A 42 -21.73 -18.18 19.03
CA ASP A 42 -21.08 -19.28 18.28
C ASP A 42 -21.80 -19.61 16.97
N ASP A 43 -23.13 -19.62 16.97
CA ASP A 43 -23.95 -19.91 15.79
C ASP A 43 -23.76 -18.84 14.70
N VAL A 44 -23.67 -17.57 15.08
CA VAL A 44 -23.42 -16.46 14.16
C VAL A 44 -22.03 -16.58 13.56
N ILE A 45 -21.01 -16.87 14.37
CA ILE A 45 -19.63 -17.09 13.93
C ILE A 45 -19.55 -18.29 12.97
N GLY A 46 -20.21 -19.42 13.29
CA GLY A 46 -20.27 -20.60 12.44
C GLY A 46 -20.91 -20.33 11.08
N ASN A 47 -22.03 -19.61 11.05
CA ASN A 47 -22.72 -19.22 9.83
C ASN A 47 -21.88 -18.25 8.98
N ALA A 48 -21.23 -17.24 9.60
CA ALA A 48 -20.35 -16.30 8.94
C ALA A 48 -19.16 -17.02 8.28
N ARG A 49 -18.51 -17.96 8.99
CA ARG A 49 -17.44 -18.79 8.40
C ARG A 49 -17.91 -19.52 7.15
N SER A 50 -19.05 -20.21 7.22
CA SER A 50 -19.58 -20.97 6.08
C SER A 50 -19.87 -20.09 4.86
N ALA A 51 -20.42 -18.89 5.09
CA ALA A 51 -20.67 -17.90 4.03
C ALA A 51 -19.37 -17.40 3.40
N ILE A 52 -18.34 -17.08 4.20
CA ILE A 52 -17.03 -16.65 3.72
C ILE A 52 -16.36 -17.74 2.90
N GLU A 53 -16.42 -19.01 3.35
CA GLU A 53 -15.87 -20.16 2.61
C GLU A 53 -16.55 -20.32 1.25
N ALA A 54 -17.88 -20.18 1.15
CA ALA A 54 -18.62 -20.25 -0.10
C ALA A 54 -18.22 -19.11 -1.08
N VAL A 55 -18.14 -17.87 -0.60
CA VAL A 55 -17.67 -16.73 -1.40
C VAL A 55 -16.24 -16.95 -1.87
N THR A 56 -15.36 -17.42 -0.99
CA THR A 56 -13.96 -17.71 -1.32
C THR A 56 -13.85 -18.75 -2.43
N GLN A 57 -14.63 -19.84 -2.38
CA GLN A 57 -14.67 -20.85 -3.44
C GLN A 57 -15.15 -20.27 -4.76
N SER A 58 -16.16 -19.41 -4.74
CA SER A 58 -16.67 -18.73 -5.93
C SER A 58 -15.59 -17.85 -6.59
N LEU A 59 -14.86 -17.06 -5.81
CA LEU A 59 -13.79 -16.19 -6.32
C LEU A 59 -12.59 -16.98 -6.86
N ARG A 60 -12.33 -18.19 -6.32
CA ARG A 60 -11.23 -19.05 -6.77
C ARG A 60 -11.49 -19.80 -8.08
N GLN A 61 -12.72 -19.80 -8.59
CA GLN A 61 -13.04 -20.50 -9.86
C GLN A 61 -12.22 -19.93 -11.03
N ARG A 62 -11.83 -18.67 -10.97
CA ARG A 62 -11.00 -18.03 -11.99
C ARG A 62 -10.02 -17.06 -11.32
N THR A 63 -8.74 -17.40 -11.35
CA THR A 63 -7.65 -16.60 -10.73
C THR A 63 -6.62 -16.19 -11.77
N ARG A 64 -5.99 -15.05 -11.55
CA ARG A 64 -4.82 -14.60 -12.32
C ARG A 64 -3.56 -15.29 -11.82
N PRO A 65 -2.56 -15.51 -12.68
CA PRO A 65 -1.23 -15.92 -12.24
C PRO A 65 -0.61 -14.87 -11.31
N PHE A 66 0.35 -15.28 -10.49
CA PHE A 66 1.16 -14.34 -9.73
C PHE A 66 2.08 -13.52 -10.67
N GLY A 67 2.39 -12.29 -10.28
CA GLY A 67 3.33 -11.44 -11.00
C GLY A 67 2.76 -10.71 -12.21
N VAL A 68 1.45 -10.75 -12.44
CA VAL A 68 0.80 -9.91 -13.47
C VAL A 68 0.79 -8.46 -12.97
N SER A 69 1.37 -7.57 -13.77
CA SER A 69 1.35 -6.12 -13.56
C SER A 69 0.57 -5.45 -14.68
N PHE A 70 -0.26 -4.48 -14.32
CA PHE A 70 -0.99 -3.66 -15.28
C PHE A 70 -0.26 -2.34 -15.49
N ILE A 71 -0.25 -1.86 -16.74
CA ILE A 71 0.35 -0.58 -17.12
C ILE A 71 -0.77 0.29 -17.70
N VAL A 72 -0.89 1.51 -17.20
CA VAL A 72 -1.81 2.53 -17.71
C VAL A 72 -1.00 3.79 -17.98
N ASP A 73 -1.07 4.31 -19.21
CA ASP A 73 -0.32 5.49 -19.64
C ASP A 73 1.20 5.41 -19.30
N GLY A 74 1.78 4.22 -19.47
CA GLY A 74 3.19 3.93 -19.19
C GLY A 74 3.57 3.82 -17.70
N ARG A 75 2.59 3.83 -16.79
CA ARG A 75 2.80 3.70 -15.34
C ARG A 75 2.19 2.41 -14.79
N PRO A 76 2.83 1.77 -13.81
CA PRO A 76 2.25 0.62 -13.15
C PRO A 76 0.94 0.99 -12.43
N LEU A 77 -0.09 0.14 -12.60
CA LEU A 77 -1.31 0.17 -11.80
C LEU A 77 -1.18 -0.91 -10.71
N PRO A 78 -0.91 -0.55 -9.46
CA PRO A 78 -0.52 -1.48 -8.41
C PRO A 78 -1.73 -2.17 -7.76
N LEU A 79 -2.54 -2.91 -8.53
CA LEU A 79 -3.82 -3.50 -8.07
C LEU A 79 -3.68 -4.36 -6.81
N GLY A 80 -2.63 -5.18 -6.72
CA GLY A 80 -2.40 -6.11 -5.62
C GLY A 80 -1.35 -5.66 -4.60
N ASN A 81 -0.84 -4.42 -4.70
CA ASN A 81 0.18 -3.90 -3.80
C ASN A 81 -0.28 -3.92 -2.35
N ALA A 82 0.62 -4.24 -1.42
CA ALA A 82 0.31 -4.38 0.00
C ALA A 82 -0.03 -3.05 0.71
N VAL A 83 0.25 -1.90 0.08
CA VAL A 83 0.04 -0.57 0.68
C VAL A 83 -1.04 0.23 -0.06
N VAL A 84 -1.03 0.22 -1.39
CA VAL A 84 -1.91 1.05 -2.22
C VAL A 84 -2.78 0.24 -3.17
N GLY A 85 -2.74 -1.09 -3.09
CA GLY A 85 -3.45 -1.96 -4.02
C GLY A 85 -4.97 -1.90 -3.86
N VAL A 86 -5.67 -1.39 -4.86
CA VAL A 86 -7.15 -1.26 -4.83
C VAL A 86 -7.87 -2.61 -4.76
N CYS A 87 -7.21 -3.70 -5.20
CA CYS A 87 -7.74 -5.06 -5.11
C CYS A 87 -7.27 -5.80 -3.85
N ASN A 88 -6.44 -5.17 -3.01
CA ASN A 88 -5.88 -5.80 -1.83
C ASN A 88 -6.57 -5.29 -0.55
N PRO A 89 -7.38 -6.11 0.13
CA PRO A 89 -8.10 -5.66 1.32
C PRO A 89 -7.20 -5.37 2.52
N ILE A 90 -5.97 -5.91 2.56
CA ILE A 90 -5.00 -5.58 3.62
C ILE A 90 -4.21 -4.29 3.33
N ALA A 91 -4.31 -3.74 2.10
CA ALA A 91 -3.67 -2.47 1.82
C ALA A 91 -4.27 -1.36 2.68
N ALA A 92 -3.41 -0.49 3.22
CA ALA A 92 -3.87 0.76 3.82
C ALA A 92 -4.65 1.54 2.73
N PRO A 93 -5.80 2.15 3.05
CA PRO A 93 -6.62 2.82 2.01
C PRO A 93 -6.02 4.18 1.64
N ILE A 94 -4.77 4.19 1.21
CA ILE A 94 -3.99 5.38 0.86
C ILE A 94 -4.14 5.66 -0.63
N VAL A 95 -4.57 6.88 -0.95
CA VAL A 95 -4.42 7.47 -2.27
C VAL A 95 -3.23 8.39 -2.24
N VAL A 96 -2.20 8.10 -3.04
CA VAL A 96 -0.98 8.90 -3.09
C VAL A 96 -1.19 10.09 -4.02
N ASN A 97 -0.97 11.28 -3.49
CA ASN A 97 -0.99 12.55 -4.20
C ASN A 97 0.45 13.04 -4.40
N HIS A 98 0.68 13.80 -5.47
CA HIS A 98 1.97 14.37 -5.79
C HIS A 98 1.85 15.89 -5.93
N ASP A 99 2.75 16.61 -5.26
CA ASP A 99 2.88 18.05 -5.37
C ASP A 99 3.89 18.43 -6.45
N ALA A 100 3.82 19.67 -6.92
CA ALA A 100 4.71 20.17 -7.96
C ALA A 100 6.19 20.24 -7.54
N ASP A 101 6.48 20.25 -6.25
CA ASP A 101 7.84 20.24 -5.67
C ASP A 101 8.44 18.83 -5.52
N GLY A 102 7.71 17.79 -5.96
CA GLY A 102 8.15 16.39 -5.90
C GLY A 102 7.87 15.67 -4.58
N ARG A 103 7.11 16.31 -3.66
CA ARG A 103 6.56 15.61 -2.49
C ARG A 103 5.44 14.69 -2.91
N CYS A 104 5.30 13.58 -2.18
CA CYS A 104 4.09 12.78 -2.22
C CYS A 104 3.47 12.69 -0.81
N TRP A 105 2.14 12.56 -0.76
CA TRP A 105 1.40 12.46 0.48
C TRP A 105 0.09 11.70 0.31
N GLY A 106 -0.44 11.21 1.42
CA GLY A 106 -1.76 10.58 1.44
C GLY A 106 -2.36 10.63 2.84
N GLU A 107 -3.68 10.73 2.88
CA GLU A 107 -4.47 10.61 4.10
C GLU A 107 -5.18 9.27 4.10
N PHE A 108 -5.27 8.63 5.26
CA PHE A 108 -5.82 7.29 5.39
C PHE A 108 -6.28 7.02 6.82
N ILE A 109 -7.04 5.94 7.00
CA ILE A 109 -7.52 5.50 8.30
C ILE A 109 -7.04 4.06 8.53
N LEU A 110 -6.38 3.81 9.64
CA LEU A 110 -6.02 2.46 10.08
C LEU A 110 -6.90 2.04 11.24
N GLY A 111 -7.65 0.96 11.05
CA GLY A 111 -8.51 0.36 12.05
C GLY A 111 -7.84 -0.79 12.81
N SER A 112 -8.65 -1.61 13.50
CA SER A 112 -8.19 -2.69 14.36
C SER A 112 -7.40 -3.78 13.63
N ALA A 113 -7.59 -3.94 12.32
CA ALA A 113 -6.79 -4.87 11.51
C ALA A 113 -5.28 -4.57 11.51
N TYR A 114 -4.90 -3.34 11.87
CA TYR A 114 -3.51 -2.85 11.88
C TYR A 114 -2.98 -2.62 13.31
N GLU A 115 -3.73 -3.06 14.31
CA GLU A 115 -3.37 -2.86 15.70
C GLU A 115 -2.14 -3.68 16.10
N GLY A 116 -1.27 -3.06 16.90
CA GLY A 116 -0.17 -3.72 17.60
C GLY A 116 -0.42 -3.65 19.12
N PRO A 117 0.23 -2.75 19.85
CA PRO A 117 -0.16 -2.47 21.23
C PRO A 117 -1.58 -1.88 21.26
N PRO A 118 -2.36 -2.09 22.35
CA PRO A 118 -3.75 -1.65 22.44
C PRO A 118 -3.95 -0.18 22.04
N GLY A 119 -4.82 0.08 21.06
CA GLY A 119 -5.14 1.41 20.51
C GLY A 119 -4.07 2.03 19.61
N LEU A 120 -2.97 1.31 19.33
CA LEU A 120 -1.86 1.82 18.52
C LEU A 120 -1.63 0.96 17.27
N VAL A 121 -1.21 1.61 16.20
CA VAL A 121 -0.76 0.95 14.98
C VAL A 121 0.48 0.13 15.24
N HIS A 122 0.53 -1.10 14.74
CA HIS A 122 1.71 -1.95 14.78
C HIS A 122 2.90 -1.28 14.08
N GLY A 123 4.07 -1.26 14.71
CA GLY A 123 5.26 -0.59 14.16
C GLY A 123 5.66 -1.06 12.77
N GLY A 124 5.51 -2.36 12.48
CA GLY A 124 5.77 -2.92 11.15
C GLY A 124 4.80 -2.41 10.08
N VAL A 125 3.55 -2.05 10.43
CA VAL A 125 2.59 -1.42 9.51
C VAL A 125 3.05 0.00 9.19
N SER A 126 3.48 0.77 10.18
CA SER A 126 4.05 2.10 9.95
C SER A 126 5.29 2.05 9.05
N ALA A 127 6.17 1.06 9.27
CA ALA A 127 7.34 0.85 8.42
C ALA A 127 6.95 0.48 6.97
N LEU A 128 5.95 -0.39 6.79
CA LEU A 128 5.42 -0.79 5.47
C LEU A 128 4.87 0.41 4.70
N VAL A 129 4.07 1.25 5.36
CA VAL A 129 3.54 2.50 4.77
C VAL A 129 4.67 3.43 4.37
N LEU A 130 5.65 3.66 5.26
CA LEU A 130 6.77 4.56 5.00
C LEU A 130 7.70 4.02 3.91
N ASP A 131 7.98 2.72 3.85
CA ASP A 131 8.76 2.12 2.76
C ASP A 131 8.14 2.44 1.40
N HIS A 132 6.81 2.26 1.29
CA HIS A 132 6.10 2.57 0.06
C HIS A 132 6.14 4.07 -0.28
N MET A 133 5.83 4.94 0.67
CA MET A 133 5.80 6.40 0.44
C MET A 133 7.18 6.95 0.07
N LEU A 134 8.24 6.47 0.73
CA LEU A 134 9.62 6.80 0.37
C LEU A 134 9.98 6.32 -1.04
N GLY A 135 9.55 5.10 -1.40
CA GLY A 135 9.73 4.53 -2.72
C GLY A 135 8.99 5.32 -3.80
N GLU A 136 7.77 5.76 -3.52
CA GLU A 136 6.97 6.61 -4.39
C GLU A 136 7.67 7.93 -4.69
N ALA A 137 8.15 8.62 -3.64
CA ALA A 137 8.95 9.84 -3.81
C ALA A 137 10.25 9.57 -4.58
N ALA A 138 11.03 8.55 -4.20
CA ALA A 138 12.30 8.21 -4.83
C ALA A 138 12.15 7.83 -6.31
N SER A 139 11.03 7.21 -6.68
CA SER A 139 10.68 6.82 -8.05
C SER A 139 10.00 7.93 -8.86
N GLU A 140 9.86 9.12 -8.30
CA GLU A 140 9.20 10.26 -8.95
C GLU A 140 7.81 9.87 -9.50
N GLY A 141 6.97 9.30 -8.62
CA GLY A 141 5.63 8.83 -8.97
C GLY A 141 5.65 7.54 -9.81
N LEU A 142 6.53 6.60 -9.46
CA LEU A 142 6.74 5.31 -10.16
C LEU A 142 7.15 5.45 -11.64
N SER A 143 7.61 6.65 -12.06
CA SER A 143 8.10 6.89 -13.42
C SER A 143 9.52 6.35 -13.63
N LYS A 144 10.27 6.14 -12.53
CA LYS A 144 11.66 5.62 -12.54
C LYS A 144 11.75 4.37 -11.68
N ALA A 145 12.42 3.35 -12.19
CA ALA A 145 12.68 2.14 -11.43
C ALA A 145 13.64 2.45 -10.28
N ARG A 146 13.17 2.29 -9.04
CA ARG A 146 13.96 2.43 -7.81
C ARG A 146 13.55 1.33 -6.84
N PHE A 147 14.52 0.66 -6.25
CA PHE A 147 14.27 -0.41 -5.28
C PHE A 147 14.85 -0.03 -3.92
N THR A 148 14.13 -0.35 -2.88
CA THR A 148 14.56 -0.14 -1.51
C THR A 148 15.84 -0.91 -1.23
N GLY A 149 16.93 -0.21 -0.94
CA GLY A 149 18.18 -0.81 -0.48
C GLY A 149 18.23 -0.87 1.04
N THR A 150 17.78 0.21 1.69
CA THR A 150 17.75 0.31 3.17
C THR A 150 16.66 1.28 3.57
N ILE A 151 15.97 0.98 4.68
CA ILE A 151 15.08 1.90 5.38
C ILE A 151 15.45 1.93 6.85
N THR A 152 15.49 3.11 7.43
CA THR A 152 15.63 3.34 8.87
C THR A 152 14.38 4.04 9.37
N VAL A 153 13.73 3.47 10.37
CA VAL A 153 12.47 4.00 10.95
C VAL A 153 12.71 4.40 12.40
N LYS A 154 12.28 5.60 12.74
CA LYS A 154 12.35 6.14 14.09
C LYS A 154 10.95 6.42 14.61
N TYR A 155 10.57 5.73 15.66
CA TYR A 155 9.29 5.89 16.34
C TYR A 155 9.43 6.95 17.43
N LEU A 156 8.81 8.12 17.22
CA LEU A 156 8.88 9.25 18.14
C LEU A 156 7.91 9.08 19.31
N ARG A 157 6.74 8.51 19.01
CA ARG A 157 5.68 8.14 19.94
C ARG A 157 4.76 7.10 19.36
N GLY A 158 3.86 6.52 20.14
CA GLY A 158 2.83 5.62 19.62
C GLY A 158 1.95 6.31 18.58
N THR A 159 1.75 5.66 17.43
CA THR A 159 0.83 6.10 16.39
C THR A 159 -0.57 5.58 16.74
N PRO A 160 -1.57 6.42 17.01
CA PRO A 160 -2.91 5.93 17.33
C PRO A 160 -3.58 5.30 16.10
N LEU A 161 -4.51 4.36 16.32
CA LEU A 161 -5.47 3.95 15.31
C LEU A 161 -6.36 5.15 14.93
N GLY A 162 -6.88 5.17 13.72
CA GLY A 162 -7.74 6.22 13.19
C GLY A 162 -7.12 7.03 12.06
N PRO A 163 -7.50 8.32 11.90
CA PRO A 163 -7.03 9.17 10.81
C PRO A 163 -5.55 9.51 10.94
N LEU A 164 -4.81 9.28 9.85
CA LEU A 164 -3.37 9.52 9.73
C LEU A 164 -3.05 10.18 8.40
N ARG A 165 -1.90 10.83 8.34
CA ARG A 165 -1.30 11.37 7.12
C ARG A 165 0.14 10.89 7.01
N SER A 166 0.55 10.48 5.81
CA SER A 166 1.95 10.21 5.48
C SER A 166 2.42 11.15 4.39
N GLU A 167 3.67 11.60 4.51
CA GLU A 167 4.34 12.44 3.52
C GLU A 167 5.75 11.90 3.27
N ALA A 168 6.24 12.03 2.02
CA ALA A 168 7.61 11.71 1.68
C ALA A 168 8.16 12.64 0.59
N TRP A 169 9.49 12.80 0.58
CA TRP A 169 10.22 13.65 -0.37
C TRP A 169 11.64 13.14 -0.58
N ILE A 170 12.25 13.56 -1.68
CA ILE A 170 13.67 13.32 -1.94
C ILE A 170 14.50 14.29 -1.10
N ASP A 171 15.42 13.75 -0.29
CA ASP A 171 16.41 14.55 0.46
C ASP A 171 17.60 14.92 -0.45
N ARG A 172 18.18 13.92 -1.13
CA ARG A 172 19.27 14.11 -2.09
C ARG A 172 19.40 12.94 -3.06
N LYS A 173 20.13 13.17 -4.14
CA LYS A 173 20.52 12.14 -5.11
C LYS A 173 22.05 12.04 -5.15
N ASP A 174 22.58 10.83 -5.28
CA ASP A 174 24.01 10.56 -5.40
C ASP A 174 24.24 9.36 -6.34
N GLY A 175 24.58 9.64 -7.59
CA GLY A 175 24.72 8.64 -8.64
C GLY A 175 23.43 7.82 -8.78
N VAL A 176 23.56 6.49 -8.59
CA VAL A 176 22.45 5.53 -8.69
C VAL A 176 21.56 5.48 -7.42
N LYS A 177 21.91 6.23 -6.39
CA LYS A 177 21.21 6.25 -5.10
C LYS A 177 20.35 7.49 -4.96
N VAL A 178 19.12 7.28 -4.51
CA VAL A 178 18.20 8.34 -4.09
C VAL A 178 17.95 8.17 -2.61
N PHE A 179 18.15 9.23 -1.85
CA PHE A 179 17.86 9.30 -0.42
C PHE A 179 16.54 10.02 -0.24
N ALA A 180 15.58 9.35 0.36
CA ALA A 180 14.27 9.90 0.63
C ALA A 180 14.00 9.95 2.12
N ARG A 181 13.16 10.91 2.55
CA ARG A 181 12.65 11.06 3.91
C ARG A 181 11.14 11.08 3.90
N GLY A 182 10.54 10.64 4.99
CA GLY A 182 9.10 10.69 5.14
C GLY A 182 8.66 10.59 6.59
N THR A 183 7.38 10.86 6.80
CA THR A 183 6.76 10.89 8.12
C THR A 183 5.38 10.26 8.09
N ILE A 184 4.93 9.79 9.26
CA ILE A 184 3.52 9.57 9.56
C ILE A 184 3.13 10.51 10.68
N SER A 185 1.98 11.15 10.57
CA SER A 185 1.43 12.08 11.56
C SER A 185 -0.04 11.81 11.85
N ASP A 186 -0.46 12.16 13.04
CA ASP A 186 -1.86 12.33 13.45
C ASP A 186 -2.18 13.82 13.66
N SER A 187 -3.36 14.14 14.20
CA SER A 187 -3.78 15.53 14.49
C SER A 187 -2.88 16.27 15.48
N ARG A 188 -2.01 15.56 16.22
CA ARG A 188 -1.08 16.13 17.21
C ARG A 188 0.34 16.29 16.67
N GLY A 189 0.59 15.88 15.42
CA GLY A 189 1.89 15.98 14.76
C GLY A 189 2.53 14.62 14.45
N VAL A 190 3.81 14.64 14.12
CA VAL A 190 4.57 13.47 13.67
C VAL A 190 4.66 12.39 14.75
N THR A 191 4.39 11.15 14.36
CA THR A 191 4.49 9.95 15.21
C THR A 191 5.69 9.10 14.84
N VAL A 192 5.99 9.00 13.53
CA VAL A 192 7.09 8.20 12.98
C VAL A 192 7.81 8.99 11.90
N GLU A 193 9.13 8.91 11.91
CA GLU A 193 10.01 9.40 10.85
C GLU A 193 10.72 8.23 10.18
N ALA A 194 10.98 8.33 8.88
CA ALA A 194 11.86 7.39 8.21
C ALA A 194 12.76 8.07 7.19
N GLU A 195 13.90 7.43 6.97
CA GLU A 195 14.80 7.72 5.86
C GLU A 195 15.15 6.42 5.13
N GLY A 196 15.28 6.48 3.81
CA GLY A 196 15.58 5.33 2.97
C GLY A 196 16.57 5.64 1.88
N VAL A 197 17.29 4.60 1.46
CA VAL A 197 18.16 4.62 0.29
C VAL A 197 17.55 3.73 -0.78
N PHE A 198 17.24 4.32 -1.91
CA PHE A 198 16.66 3.66 -3.07
C PHE A 198 17.67 3.59 -4.20
N ILE A 199 17.77 2.44 -4.85
CA ILE A 199 18.83 2.14 -5.80
C ILE A 199 18.23 1.92 -7.18
N GLU A 200 18.79 2.58 -8.18
CA GLU A 200 18.49 2.31 -9.57
C GLU A 200 19.09 0.98 -10.01
N PRO A 201 18.28 0.03 -10.49
CA PRO A 201 18.77 -1.26 -10.91
C PRO A 201 19.59 -1.14 -12.21
N SER A 202 20.55 -2.05 -12.38
CA SER A 202 21.47 -2.02 -13.54
C SER A 202 20.76 -2.10 -14.89
N TRP A 203 19.66 -2.84 -14.97
CA TRP A 203 18.87 -2.97 -16.20
C TRP A 203 18.14 -1.67 -16.61
N ALA A 204 17.77 -0.80 -15.66
CA ALA A 204 17.13 0.47 -15.96
C ALA A 204 18.15 1.49 -16.52
N ARG A 205 19.40 1.41 -16.07
CA ARG A 205 20.50 2.27 -16.57
C ARG A 205 20.95 1.97 -18.00
N ALA A 206 20.70 0.76 -18.47
CA ALA A 206 21.09 0.33 -19.81
C ALA A 206 20.05 0.72 -20.90
N ALA A 207 18.92 1.32 -20.50
CA ALA A 207 17.83 1.72 -21.39
C ALA A 207 17.83 3.22 -21.71
N GLU A 208 18.73 4.01 -21.09
CA GLU A 208 19.03 5.41 -21.44
C GLU A 208 20.21 5.48 -22.43
#